data_a61c55ad3d63a398a8ebf76060c15ad0
#
_entry.id   a61c55ad3d63a398a8ebf76060c15ad0
#
_cell.length_a   1.000
_cell.length_b   1.000
_cell.length_c   1.000
_cell.angle_alpha   90.00
_cell.angle_beta   90.00
_cell.angle_gamma   90.00
#
_symmetry.space_group_name_H-M   'P 1'
#
loop_
_entity.id
_entity.type
_entity.pdbx_description
1 polymer ?
#
loop_
_entity_poly.entity_id
_entity_poly.type
_entity_poly.pdbx_seq_one_letter_code
_entity_poly.pdbx_strand_id
1 'polypeptide(L)'
;MTEKEKKEVLKRLDNDEDYYGAFGKQYLSNSDIRSLIRDPMNFKQPIVGNPNLIKGGYFHTLVLEPDKLEQYKIIEAATRNSKVYKELSGGEMCLLQKEADELQVLRDKLMANDLCRELIQDIDVEYEVPGVLELSGEWWKLKADIKNNTQQLVVDLKTTSNIDKFAYSAKEYNYDSQAYIYSTYFNMDMIFVTVDKLSGKIGIFDCSPQFLERGKDKVEQAIEQYRLFYKNKDFDPAQYCVTKTL
;
A
#
# COMPACT_ATOMS: atom_id res chain seq x y z
N MET A 1 18.90 -9.39 13.04
CA MET A 1 19.60 -8.82 11.86
C MET A 1 20.61 -7.79 12.36
N THR A 2 21.86 -7.86 11.90
CA THR A 2 22.89 -6.86 12.18
C THR A 2 22.67 -5.59 11.37
N GLU A 3 23.27 -4.48 11.76
CA GLU A 3 23.17 -3.22 11.01
C GLU A 3 23.70 -3.34 9.56
N LYS A 4 24.73 -4.18 9.35
CA LYS A 4 25.25 -4.45 8.00
C LYS A 4 24.23 -5.21 7.14
N GLU A 5 23.62 -6.23 7.69
CA GLU A 5 22.57 -7.01 7.01
C GLU A 5 21.36 -6.13 6.72
N LYS A 6 20.96 -5.27 7.66
CA LYS A 6 19.85 -4.34 7.46
C LYS A 6 20.09 -3.39 6.29
N LYS A 7 21.30 -2.83 6.17
CA LYS A 7 21.66 -1.97 5.05
C LYS A 7 21.59 -2.70 3.70
N GLU A 8 22.05 -3.94 3.67
CA GLU A 8 22.00 -4.76 2.44
C GLU A 8 20.54 -5.09 2.07
N VAL A 9 19.72 -5.43 3.05
CA VAL A 9 18.29 -5.67 2.85
C VAL A 9 17.60 -4.42 2.31
N LEU A 10 17.83 -3.26 2.90
CA LEU A 10 17.25 -1.99 2.46
C LEU A 10 17.64 -1.66 1.02
N LYS A 11 18.91 -1.85 0.66
CA LYS A 11 19.38 -1.63 -0.71
C LYS A 11 18.66 -2.52 -1.73
N ARG A 12 18.34 -3.75 -1.36
CA ARG A 12 17.56 -4.65 -2.21
C ARG A 12 16.09 -4.28 -2.27
N LEU A 13 15.50 -3.88 -1.13
CA LEU A 13 14.10 -3.47 -1.07
C LEU A 13 13.83 -2.13 -1.77
N ASP A 14 14.85 -1.36 -2.08
CA ASP A 14 14.76 -0.15 -2.91
C ASP A 14 14.40 -0.49 -4.38
N ASN A 15 14.79 -1.65 -4.85
CA ASN A 15 14.44 -2.14 -6.17
C ASN A 15 13.05 -2.81 -6.16
N ASP A 16 12.15 -2.39 -7.05
CA ASP A 16 10.79 -2.90 -7.13
C ASP A 16 10.70 -4.39 -7.47
N GLU A 17 11.59 -4.90 -8.34
CA GLU A 17 11.64 -6.32 -8.68
C GLU A 17 11.97 -7.17 -7.45
N ASP A 18 12.95 -6.75 -6.65
CA ASP A 18 13.27 -7.41 -5.39
C ASP A 18 12.17 -7.20 -4.33
N TYR A 19 11.60 -5.99 -4.24
CA TYR A 19 10.55 -5.66 -3.25
C TYR A 19 9.30 -6.53 -3.43
N TYR A 20 8.78 -6.64 -4.64
CA TYR A 20 7.57 -7.42 -4.96
C TYR A 20 7.89 -8.89 -5.30
N GLY A 21 9.14 -9.20 -5.59
CA GLY A 21 9.63 -10.51 -5.98
C GLY A 21 9.86 -11.48 -4.82
N ALA A 22 10.59 -12.56 -5.12
CA ALA A 22 10.88 -13.64 -4.18
C ALA A 22 11.63 -13.16 -2.93
N PHE A 23 12.51 -12.17 -3.09
CA PHE A 23 13.27 -11.62 -1.96
C PHE A 23 12.35 -10.91 -0.96
N GLY A 24 11.55 -9.97 -1.43
CA GLY A 24 10.65 -9.21 -0.56
C GLY A 24 9.55 -10.08 0.06
N LYS A 25 9.15 -11.18 -0.60
CA LYS A 25 8.17 -12.13 -0.04
C LYS A 25 8.66 -12.90 1.19
N GLN A 26 9.94 -12.83 1.54
CA GLN A 26 10.46 -13.39 2.78
C GLN A 26 10.07 -12.57 4.02
N TYR A 27 9.65 -11.34 3.83
CA TYR A 27 9.21 -10.41 4.87
C TYR A 27 7.69 -10.33 4.89
N LEU A 28 7.11 -10.09 6.06
CA LEU A 28 5.72 -9.66 6.19
C LEU A 28 5.58 -8.21 5.73
N SER A 29 4.36 -7.80 5.39
CA SER A 29 4.04 -6.42 4.98
C SER A 29 2.60 -6.08 5.37
N ASN A 30 2.22 -4.80 5.33
CA ASN A 30 0.85 -4.40 5.64
C ASN A 30 -0.19 -5.08 4.74
N SER A 31 0.14 -5.34 3.47
CA SER A 31 -0.76 -6.05 2.55
C SER A 31 -1.07 -7.49 2.96
N ASP A 32 -0.22 -8.10 3.78
CA ASP A 32 -0.38 -9.48 4.26
C ASP A 32 -1.40 -9.58 5.39
N ILE A 33 -1.65 -8.50 6.14
CA ILE A 33 -2.49 -8.48 7.34
C ILE A 33 -3.91 -8.97 7.04
N ARG A 34 -4.49 -8.50 5.92
CA ARG A 34 -5.86 -8.89 5.57
C ARG A 34 -6.01 -10.39 5.34
N SER A 35 -5.09 -11.00 4.61
CA SER A 35 -5.12 -12.44 4.36
C SER A 35 -4.84 -13.23 5.63
N LEU A 36 -3.85 -12.83 6.43
CA LEU A 36 -3.52 -13.51 7.68
C LEU A 36 -4.69 -13.49 8.68
N ILE A 37 -5.42 -12.39 8.79
CA ILE A 37 -6.55 -12.28 9.74
C ILE A 37 -7.82 -12.94 9.22
N ARG A 38 -8.11 -12.83 7.90
CA ARG A 38 -9.40 -13.27 7.35
C ARG A 38 -9.36 -14.64 6.71
N ASP A 39 -8.24 -15.00 6.10
CA ASP A 39 -8.05 -16.24 5.35
C ASP A 39 -6.57 -16.67 5.36
N PRO A 40 -6.06 -17.08 6.54
CA PRO A 40 -4.65 -17.40 6.70
C PRO A 40 -4.21 -18.59 5.82
N MET A 41 -5.12 -19.47 5.43
CA MET A 41 -4.82 -20.62 4.56
C MET A 41 -4.40 -20.19 3.14
N ASN A 42 -4.87 -19.03 2.69
CA ASN A 42 -4.56 -18.46 1.37
C ASN A 42 -3.54 -17.29 1.42
N PHE A 43 -2.71 -17.26 2.45
CA PHE A 43 -1.66 -16.26 2.60
C PHE A 43 -0.68 -16.25 1.41
N LYS A 44 -0.36 -15.05 0.91
CA LYS A 44 0.54 -14.81 -0.25
C LYS A 44 0.12 -15.49 -1.57
N GLN A 45 -1.15 -15.91 -1.70
CA GLN A 45 -1.64 -16.32 -3.01
C GLN A 45 -1.68 -15.14 -3.99
N PRO A 46 -1.42 -15.38 -5.28
CA PRO A 46 -1.45 -14.32 -6.28
C PRO A 46 -2.81 -13.60 -6.31
N ILE A 47 -2.78 -12.28 -6.28
CA ILE A 47 -3.99 -11.48 -6.46
C ILE A 47 -4.30 -11.42 -7.96
N VAL A 48 -5.49 -11.86 -8.34
CA VAL A 48 -5.98 -11.72 -9.73
C VAL A 48 -6.10 -10.22 -10.04
N GLY A 49 -5.71 -9.84 -11.25
CA GLY A 49 -5.64 -8.45 -11.68
C GLY A 49 -6.91 -7.65 -11.35
N ASN A 50 -6.73 -6.53 -10.65
CA ASN A 50 -7.80 -5.65 -10.20
C ASN A 50 -7.61 -4.26 -10.82
N PRO A 51 -8.61 -3.74 -11.59
CA PRO A 51 -8.51 -2.41 -12.18
C PRO A 51 -8.22 -1.28 -11.18
N ASN A 52 -8.67 -1.41 -9.92
CA ASN A 52 -8.39 -0.39 -8.91
C ASN A 52 -6.93 -0.40 -8.45
N LEU A 53 -6.27 -1.56 -8.45
CA LEU A 53 -4.85 -1.65 -8.09
C LEU A 53 -3.98 -0.96 -9.14
N ILE A 54 -4.20 -1.26 -10.43
CA ILE A 54 -3.42 -0.61 -11.50
C ILE A 54 -3.68 0.90 -11.56
N LYS A 55 -4.92 1.35 -11.34
CA LYS A 55 -5.24 2.79 -11.26
C LYS A 55 -4.57 3.45 -10.06
N GLY A 56 -4.56 2.79 -8.91
CA GLY A 56 -3.86 3.28 -7.72
C GLY A 56 -2.36 3.41 -7.97
N GLY A 57 -1.72 2.34 -8.46
CA GLY A 57 -0.30 2.36 -8.81
C GLY A 57 0.06 3.44 -9.83
N TYR A 58 -0.74 3.58 -10.90
CA TYR A 58 -0.53 4.64 -11.90
C TYR A 58 -0.65 6.04 -11.29
N PHE A 59 -1.61 6.28 -10.39
CA PHE A 59 -1.75 7.56 -9.71
C PHE A 59 -0.54 7.87 -8.82
N HIS A 60 -0.04 6.90 -8.07
CA HIS A 60 1.21 7.05 -7.28
C HIS A 60 2.38 7.41 -8.19
N THR A 61 2.57 6.67 -9.28
CA THR A 61 3.65 6.95 -10.23
C THR A 61 3.52 8.33 -10.88
N LEU A 62 2.31 8.78 -11.23
CA LEU A 62 2.06 10.15 -11.72
C LEU A 62 2.51 11.24 -10.76
N VAL A 63 2.39 11.01 -9.46
CA VAL A 63 2.69 12.01 -8.43
C VAL A 63 4.14 11.92 -7.99
N LEU A 64 4.67 10.71 -7.79
CA LEU A 64 5.94 10.48 -7.08
C LEU A 64 7.11 10.18 -8.03
N GLU A 65 6.87 9.44 -9.10
CA GLU A 65 7.91 8.92 -9.99
C GLU A 65 7.50 9.06 -11.48
N PRO A 66 7.20 10.26 -11.98
CA PRO A 66 6.66 10.46 -13.32
C PRO A 66 7.56 9.89 -14.44
N ASP A 67 8.85 9.75 -14.20
CA ASP A 67 9.80 9.15 -15.14
C ASP A 67 9.57 7.63 -15.33
N LYS A 68 8.83 6.98 -14.44
CA LYS A 68 8.49 5.56 -14.52
C LYS A 68 7.15 5.28 -15.21
N LEU A 69 6.46 6.29 -15.74
CA LEU A 69 5.13 6.10 -16.37
C LEU A 69 5.16 5.17 -17.57
N GLU A 70 6.27 5.07 -18.29
CA GLU A 70 6.44 4.18 -19.44
C GLU A 70 6.24 2.69 -19.13
N GLN A 71 6.34 2.30 -17.86
CA GLN A 71 6.06 0.91 -17.45
C GLN A 71 4.59 0.51 -17.57
N TYR A 72 3.67 1.49 -17.66
CA TYR A 72 2.25 1.23 -17.75
C TYR A 72 1.80 1.12 -19.21
N LYS A 73 1.21 -0.03 -19.53
CA LYS A 73 0.53 -0.22 -20.80
C LYS A 73 -0.85 0.43 -20.76
N ILE A 74 -1.04 1.44 -21.61
CA ILE A 74 -2.30 2.18 -21.73
C ILE A 74 -2.93 1.81 -23.08
N ILE A 75 -4.22 1.46 -23.07
CA ILE A 75 -4.95 1.00 -24.24
C ILE A 75 -6.10 1.93 -24.53
N GLU A 76 -6.16 2.42 -25.79
CA GLU A 76 -7.30 3.19 -26.29
C GLU A 76 -8.44 2.24 -26.64
N ALA A 77 -9.35 2.06 -25.71
CA ALA A 77 -10.55 1.22 -25.88
C ALA A 77 -11.68 1.73 -24.97
N ALA A 78 -12.93 1.55 -25.41
CA ALA A 78 -14.09 1.98 -24.64
C ALA A 78 -14.25 1.19 -23.32
N THR A 79 -13.95 -0.10 -23.33
CA THR A 79 -14.03 -0.98 -22.14
C THR A 79 -13.03 -2.13 -22.26
N ARG A 80 -12.70 -2.74 -21.10
CA ARG A 80 -11.87 -3.96 -21.03
C ARG A 80 -12.51 -5.19 -21.70
N ASN A 81 -13.82 -5.15 -21.93
CA ASN A 81 -14.53 -6.24 -22.62
C ASN A 81 -14.48 -6.13 -24.14
N SER A 82 -14.03 -5.01 -24.71
CA SER A 82 -13.92 -4.81 -26.14
C SER A 82 -12.90 -5.76 -26.78
N LYS A 83 -13.12 -6.10 -28.05
CA LYS A 83 -12.20 -6.93 -28.84
C LYS A 83 -10.81 -6.30 -28.91
N VAL A 84 -10.75 -4.98 -29.17
CA VAL A 84 -9.51 -4.20 -29.24
C VAL A 84 -8.69 -4.33 -27.94
N TYR A 85 -9.35 -4.16 -26.79
CA TYR A 85 -8.64 -4.29 -25.51
C TYR A 85 -8.10 -5.71 -25.30
N LYS A 86 -8.90 -6.74 -25.55
CA LYS A 86 -8.48 -8.13 -25.36
C LYS A 86 -7.30 -8.52 -26.26
N GLU A 87 -7.29 -8.05 -27.50
CA GLU A 87 -6.19 -8.27 -28.44
C GLU A 87 -4.91 -7.54 -27.99
N LEU A 88 -5.03 -6.24 -27.64
CA LEU A 88 -3.88 -5.44 -27.27
C LEU A 88 -3.33 -5.76 -25.89
N SER A 89 -4.18 -6.13 -24.92
CA SER A 89 -3.72 -6.44 -23.54
C SER A 89 -2.92 -7.73 -23.46
N GLY A 90 -3.17 -8.68 -24.36
CA GLY A 90 -2.55 -10.00 -24.29
C GLY A 90 -2.95 -10.80 -23.03
N GLY A 91 -4.09 -10.47 -22.42
CA GLY A 91 -4.57 -11.08 -21.19
C GLY A 91 -4.10 -10.37 -19.90
N GLU A 92 -3.26 -9.36 -20.02
CA GLU A 92 -2.79 -8.57 -18.89
C GLU A 92 -3.80 -7.49 -18.49
N MET A 93 -3.74 -7.07 -17.21
CA MET A 93 -4.53 -5.94 -16.71
C MET A 93 -3.84 -4.63 -17.10
N CYS A 94 -4.41 -3.91 -18.08
CA CYS A 94 -3.90 -2.63 -18.57
C CYS A 94 -4.84 -1.48 -18.22
N LEU A 95 -4.31 -0.25 -18.22
CA LEU A 95 -5.12 0.97 -18.10
C LEU A 95 -5.87 1.24 -19.42
N LEU A 96 -7.07 1.80 -19.31
CA LEU A 96 -7.72 2.46 -20.43
C LEU A 96 -7.23 3.90 -20.53
N GLN A 97 -7.13 4.44 -21.77
CA GLN A 97 -6.71 5.82 -21.98
C GLN A 97 -7.56 6.80 -21.16
N LYS A 98 -8.88 6.63 -21.20
CA LYS A 98 -9.79 7.46 -20.38
C LYS A 98 -9.45 7.45 -18.88
N GLU A 99 -9.05 6.29 -18.32
CA GLU A 99 -8.67 6.20 -16.90
C GLU A 99 -7.37 6.92 -16.61
N ALA A 100 -6.40 6.84 -17.52
CA ALA A 100 -5.14 7.57 -17.39
C ALA A 100 -5.38 9.09 -17.43
N ASP A 101 -6.23 9.57 -18.37
CA ASP A 101 -6.58 10.99 -18.49
C ASP A 101 -7.31 11.50 -17.23
N GLU A 102 -8.26 10.72 -16.69
CA GLU A 102 -8.97 11.04 -15.46
C GLU A 102 -8.00 11.15 -14.27
N LEU A 103 -7.04 10.24 -14.16
CA LEU A 103 -6.03 10.24 -13.10
C LEU A 103 -5.05 11.41 -13.23
N GLN A 104 -4.70 11.81 -14.46
CA GLN A 104 -3.90 13.01 -14.71
C GLN A 104 -4.61 14.27 -14.20
N VAL A 105 -5.91 14.41 -14.48
CA VAL A 105 -6.71 15.55 -13.97
C VAL A 105 -6.73 15.58 -12.43
N LEU A 106 -6.83 14.41 -11.79
CA LEU A 106 -6.81 14.32 -10.32
C LEU A 106 -5.44 14.71 -9.76
N ARG A 107 -4.36 14.28 -10.38
CA ARG A 107 -2.99 14.66 -10.02
C ARG A 107 -2.81 16.17 -10.13
N ASP A 108 -3.27 16.78 -11.21
CA ASP A 108 -3.13 18.22 -11.42
C ASP A 108 -3.92 19.03 -10.37
N LYS A 109 -5.12 18.57 -9.99
CA LYS A 109 -5.88 19.15 -8.88
C LYS A 109 -5.15 19.01 -7.54
N LEU A 110 -4.58 17.85 -7.27
CA LEU A 110 -3.81 17.59 -6.04
C LEU A 110 -2.63 18.56 -5.95
N MET A 111 -1.85 18.69 -7.02
CA MET A 111 -0.66 19.53 -7.07
C MET A 111 -0.97 21.04 -7.15
N ALA A 112 -2.16 21.42 -7.55
CA ALA A 112 -2.63 22.82 -7.51
C ALA A 112 -3.03 23.26 -6.09
N ASN A 113 -3.24 22.33 -5.17
CA ASN A 113 -3.51 22.64 -3.76
C ASN A 113 -2.16 22.88 -3.04
N ASP A 114 -1.98 24.10 -2.50
CA ASP A 114 -0.70 24.51 -1.90
C ASP A 114 -0.30 23.63 -0.72
N LEU A 115 -1.25 23.29 0.18
CA LEU A 115 -0.96 22.44 1.31
C LEU A 115 -0.54 21.02 0.89
N CYS A 116 -1.25 20.44 -0.08
CA CYS A 116 -0.88 19.12 -0.60
C CYS A 116 0.48 19.16 -1.30
N ARG A 117 0.75 20.22 -2.05
CA ARG A 117 2.05 20.38 -2.72
C ARG A 117 3.20 20.50 -1.71
N GLU A 118 3.02 21.24 -0.63
CA GLU A 118 4.02 21.32 0.45
C GLU A 118 4.24 19.95 1.11
N LEU A 119 3.19 19.18 1.38
CA LEU A 119 3.33 17.84 1.95
C LEU A 119 4.08 16.89 1.03
N ILE A 120 3.88 17.03 -0.30
CA ILE A 120 4.41 16.11 -1.31
C ILE A 120 5.78 16.56 -1.84
N GLN A 121 6.03 17.87 -2.01
CA GLN A 121 7.21 18.44 -2.69
C GLN A 121 7.89 19.52 -1.83
N ASP A 122 8.17 19.22 -0.57
CA ASP A 122 8.94 20.09 0.30
C ASP A 122 10.45 20.04 -0.01
N ILE A 123 11.25 20.82 0.72
CA ILE A 123 12.70 20.98 0.48
C ILE A 123 13.47 19.68 0.73
N ASP A 124 13.08 18.92 1.78
CA ASP A 124 13.74 17.67 2.16
C ASP A 124 12.71 16.53 2.19
N VAL A 125 12.44 15.99 1.02
CA VAL A 125 11.47 14.91 0.79
C VAL A 125 12.13 13.76 0.04
N GLU A 126 11.87 12.55 0.52
CA GLU A 126 12.27 11.31 -0.12
C GLU A 126 11.02 10.53 -0.56
N TYR A 127 11.06 9.90 -1.75
CA TYR A 127 9.94 9.11 -2.29
C TYR A 127 10.27 7.62 -2.29
N GLU A 128 9.22 6.79 -2.20
CA GLU A 128 9.30 5.33 -2.28
C GLU A 128 10.37 4.74 -1.34
N VAL A 129 10.42 5.26 -0.10
CA VAL A 129 11.48 4.95 0.87
C VAL A 129 11.27 3.57 1.50
N PRO A 130 12.17 2.59 1.24
CA PRO A 130 12.05 1.27 1.81
C PRO A 130 12.39 1.24 3.30
N GLY A 131 11.74 0.34 4.02
CA GLY A 131 12.02 0.08 5.42
C GLY A 131 11.97 -1.40 5.74
N VAL A 132 12.71 -1.79 6.78
CA VAL A 132 12.65 -3.12 7.38
C VAL A 132 12.77 -3.02 8.89
N LEU A 133 11.82 -3.63 9.61
CA LEU A 133 11.80 -3.63 11.06
C LEU A 133 11.36 -4.99 11.60
N GLU A 134 11.69 -5.24 12.85
CA GLU A 134 11.22 -6.40 13.58
C GLU A 134 10.05 -6.00 14.51
N LEU A 135 8.91 -6.66 14.33
CA LEU A 135 7.76 -6.53 15.23
C LEU A 135 7.43 -7.89 15.82
N SER A 136 7.47 -7.97 17.14
CA SER A 136 7.20 -9.21 17.88
C SER A 136 7.95 -10.44 17.34
N GLY A 137 9.21 -10.29 16.94
CA GLY A 137 10.08 -11.39 16.47
C GLY A 137 9.86 -11.81 15.01
N GLU A 138 9.05 -11.11 14.25
CA GLU A 138 8.90 -11.31 12.80
C GLU A 138 9.38 -10.07 12.03
N TRP A 139 10.02 -10.30 10.87
CA TRP A 139 10.55 -9.23 10.04
C TRP A 139 9.51 -8.72 9.05
N TRP A 140 9.34 -7.40 9.05
CA TRP A 140 8.38 -6.67 8.21
C TRP A 140 9.10 -5.74 7.26
N LYS A 141 8.66 -5.71 6.01
CA LYS A 141 9.06 -4.69 5.05
C LYS A 141 7.96 -3.65 4.88
N LEU A 142 8.37 -2.46 4.52
CA LEU A 142 7.49 -1.36 4.14
C LEU A 142 8.15 -0.53 3.03
N LYS A 143 7.36 0.29 2.35
CA LYS A 143 7.85 1.31 1.42
C LYS A 143 6.94 2.51 1.59
N ALA A 144 7.49 3.62 2.11
CA ALA A 144 6.73 4.83 2.32
C ALA A 144 6.63 5.61 1.02
N ASP A 145 5.43 6.02 0.61
CA ASP A 145 5.22 6.83 -0.58
C ASP A 145 6.05 8.11 -0.50
N ILE A 146 5.96 8.81 0.64
CA ILE A 146 6.65 10.07 0.88
C ILE A 146 7.15 10.10 2.33
N LYS A 147 8.43 10.41 2.50
CA LYS A 147 9.02 10.76 3.78
C LYS A 147 9.41 12.24 3.73
N ASN A 148 8.62 13.07 4.39
CA ASN A 148 8.87 14.50 4.49
C ASN A 148 9.71 14.80 5.73
N ASN A 149 11.00 14.97 5.56
CA ASN A 149 11.93 15.23 6.67
C ASN A 149 11.79 16.67 7.21
N THR A 150 11.34 17.62 6.39
CA THR A 150 11.11 19.00 6.83
C THR A 150 10.00 19.07 7.87
N GLN A 151 8.88 18.36 7.62
CA GLN A 151 7.70 18.37 8.49
C GLN A 151 7.68 17.21 9.49
N GLN A 152 8.65 16.28 9.43
CA GLN A 152 8.72 15.07 10.24
C GLN A 152 7.46 14.20 10.08
N LEU A 153 7.01 14.02 8.84
CA LEU A 153 5.81 13.28 8.47
C LEU A 153 6.11 12.15 7.49
N VAL A 154 5.41 11.05 7.66
CA VAL A 154 5.21 10.06 6.59
C VAL A 154 3.87 10.36 5.93
N VAL A 155 3.88 10.61 4.63
CA VAL A 155 2.67 10.90 3.86
C VAL A 155 2.40 9.74 2.91
N ASP A 156 1.17 9.24 2.94
CA ASP A 156 0.74 8.15 2.06
C ASP A 156 -0.42 8.62 1.19
N LEU A 157 -0.26 8.40 -0.12
CA LEU A 157 -1.25 8.83 -1.10
C LEU A 157 -2.35 7.77 -1.27
N LYS A 158 -3.60 8.19 -1.26
CA LYS A 158 -4.73 7.31 -1.50
C LYS A 158 -5.70 7.88 -2.51
N THR A 159 -6.30 7.01 -3.30
CA THR A 159 -7.49 7.35 -4.07
C THR A 159 -8.71 6.66 -3.48
N THR A 160 -9.83 7.35 -3.42
CA THR A 160 -11.10 6.79 -2.94
C THR A 160 -12.22 7.03 -3.94
N SER A 161 -13.31 6.29 -3.82
CA SER A 161 -14.56 6.56 -4.56
C SER A 161 -15.56 7.36 -3.74
N ASN A 162 -15.30 7.60 -2.46
CA ASN A 162 -16.14 8.40 -1.58
C ASN A 162 -15.31 8.88 -0.38
N ILE A 163 -14.94 10.15 -0.39
CA ILE A 163 -14.09 10.72 0.64
C ILE A 163 -14.79 10.82 2.01
N ASP A 164 -16.10 11.01 2.02
CA ASP A 164 -16.89 11.12 3.25
C ASP A 164 -16.93 9.76 4.01
N LYS A 165 -16.67 8.65 3.32
CA LYS A 165 -16.55 7.31 3.88
C LYS A 165 -15.10 6.86 4.09
N PHE A 166 -14.11 7.72 3.86
CA PHE A 166 -12.70 7.33 3.91
C PHE A 166 -12.29 6.77 5.29
N ALA A 167 -12.75 7.39 6.38
CA ALA A 167 -12.46 6.92 7.74
C ALA A 167 -12.97 5.47 8.00
N TYR A 168 -14.09 5.08 7.39
CA TYR A 168 -14.56 3.70 7.42
C TYR A 168 -13.68 2.80 6.54
N SER A 169 -13.41 3.22 5.31
CA SER A 169 -12.58 2.47 4.36
C SER A 169 -11.16 2.25 4.90
N ALA A 170 -10.60 3.23 5.61
CA ALA A 170 -9.28 3.13 6.22
C ALA A 170 -9.18 1.95 7.22
N LYS A 171 -10.25 1.68 7.97
CA LYS A 171 -10.31 0.53 8.88
C LYS A 171 -10.42 -0.79 8.12
N GLU A 172 -11.25 -0.83 7.07
CA GLU A 172 -11.49 -2.03 6.25
C GLU A 172 -10.26 -2.43 5.42
N TYR A 173 -9.48 -1.46 4.97
CA TYR A 173 -8.27 -1.68 4.15
C TYR A 173 -6.99 -1.74 4.97
N ASN A 174 -7.07 -1.79 6.31
CA ASN A 174 -5.93 -1.89 7.22
C ASN A 174 -4.93 -0.72 7.08
N TYR A 175 -5.44 0.50 6.89
CA TYR A 175 -4.58 1.69 6.92
C TYR A 175 -4.13 2.05 8.33
N ASP A 176 -4.87 1.60 9.34
CA ASP A 176 -4.47 1.69 10.75
C ASP A 176 -3.20 0.88 11.04
N SER A 177 -3.11 -0.35 10.56
CA SER A 177 -1.88 -1.14 10.71
C SER A 177 -0.73 -0.61 9.84
N GLN A 178 -1.03 -0.07 8.66
CA GLN A 178 -0.04 0.64 7.86
C GLN A 178 0.54 1.80 8.65
N ALA A 179 -0.32 2.65 9.21
CA ALA A 179 0.10 3.80 10.00
C ALA A 179 0.95 3.38 11.20
N TYR A 180 0.56 2.34 11.94
CA TYR A 180 1.33 1.83 13.06
C TYR A 180 2.73 1.35 12.64
N ILE A 181 2.83 0.53 11.60
CA ILE A 181 4.11 -0.01 11.11
C ILE A 181 5.04 1.12 10.65
N TYR A 182 4.51 2.07 9.88
CA TYR A 182 5.29 3.14 9.26
C TYR A 182 5.73 4.19 10.30
N SER A 183 4.81 4.63 11.17
CA SER A 183 5.16 5.55 12.26
C SER A 183 6.18 4.94 13.22
N THR A 184 6.07 3.63 13.50
CA THR A 184 7.04 2.93 14.36
C THR A 184 8.42 2.87 13.73
N TYR A 185 8.50 2.60 12.41
CA TYR A 185 9.79 2.49 11.72
C TYR A 185 10.50 3.82 11.58
N PHE A 186 9.78 4.86 11.11
CA PHE A 186 10.37 6.17 10.85
C PHE A 186 10.46 7.05 12.10
N ASN A 187 9.76 6.69 13.19
CA ASN A 187 9.57 7.53 14.37
C ASN A 187 9.05 8.93 14.00
N MET A 188 8.06 8.96 13.10
CA MET A 188 7.39 10.14 12.56
C MET A 188 5.88 9.92 12.61
N ASP A 189 5.12 11.01 12.66
CA ASP A 189 3.67 10.94 12.47
C ASP A 189 3.33 10.55 11.02
N MET A 190 2.21 9.87 10.85
CA MET A 190 1.73 9.47 9.52
C MET A 190 0.39 10.11 9.20
N ILE A 191 0.26 10.60 7.97
CA ILE A 191 -0.98 11.15 7.42
C ILE A 191 -1.33 10.51 6.09
N PHE A 192 -2.62 10.51 5.75
CA PHE A 192 -3.11 10.11 4.45
C PHE A 192 -3.57 11.32 3.66
N VAL A 193 -3.00 11.54 2.48
CA VAL A 193 -3.48 12.49 1.49
C VAL A 193 -4.33 11.73 0.48
N THR A 194 -5.63 12.04 0.45
CA THR A 194 -6.61 11.23 -0.28
C THR A 194 -7.33 12.07 -1.32
N VAL A 195 -7.47 11.53 -2.54
CA VAL A 195 -8.23 12.15 -3.62
C VAL A 195 -9.45 11.29 -3.97
N ASP A 196 -10.62 11.91 -3.99
CA ASP A 196 -11.86 11.28 -4.45
C ASP A 196 -11.91 11.25 -5.97
N LYS A 197 -11.95 10.04 -6.54
CA LYS A 197 -11.92 9.83 -8.01
C LYS A 197 -13.14 10.37 -8.74
N LEU A 198 -14.28 10.52 -8.04
CA LEU A 198 -15.54 10.97 -8.65
C LEU A 198 -15.71 12.48 -8.55
N SER A 199 -15.46 13.04 -7.38
CA SER A 199 -15.66 14.48 -7.12
C SER A 199 -14.40 15.32 -7.28
N GLY A 200 -13.21 14.69 -7.24
CA GLY A 200 -11.95 15.40 -7.16
C GLY A 200 -11.72 16.14 -5.85
N LYS A 201 -12.54 15.86 -4.80
CA LYS A 201 -12.29 16.39 -3.46
C LYS A 201 -10.99 15.81 -2.89
N ILE A 202 -10.28 16.63 -2.15
CA ILE A 202 -9.05 16.24 -1.46
C ILE A 202 -9.33 16.21 0.03
N GLY A 203 -8.77 15.22 0.74
CA GLY A 203 -8.79 15.12 2.18
C GLY A 203 -7.41 14.80 2.73
N ILE A 204 -7.08 15.39 3.85
CA ILE A 204 -5.89 15.09 4.65
C ILE A 204 -6.39 14.50 5.96
N PHE A 205 -5.91 13.32 6.30
CA PHE A 205 -6.38 12.56 7.45
C PHE A 205 -5.20 12.20 8.36
N ASP A 206 -5.25 12.71 9.58
CA ASP A 206 -4.29 12.38 10.63
C ASP A 206 -4.61 11.04 11.27
N CYS A 207 -3.59 10.40 11.83
CA CYS A 207 -3.72 9.13 12.53
C CYS A 207 -3.79 9.36 14.04
N SER A 208 -4.99 9.21 14.63
CA SER A 208 -5.16 9.33 16.08
C SER A 208 -4.44 8.21 16.85
N PRO A 209 -4.12 8.39 18.15
CA PRO A 209 -3.56 7.33 18.99
C PRO A 209 -4.40 6.05 18.99
N GLN A 210 -5.74 6.17 19.00
CA GLN A 210 -6.66 5.02 18.93
C GLN A 210 -6.60 4.32 17.56
N PHE A 211 -6.33 5.08 16.49
CA PHE A 211 -6.14 4.50 15.16
C PHE A 211 -4.86 3.65 15.11
N LEU A 212 -3.77 4.16 15.68
CA LEU A 212 -2.49 3.46 15.75
C LEU A 212 -2.56 2.22 16.66
N GLU A 213 -3.22 2.32 17.86
CA GLU A 213 -3.39 1.19 18.76
C GLU A 213 -4.18 0.05 18.10
N ARG A 214 -5.27 0.35 17.42
CA ARG A 214 -6.00 -0.67 16.63
C ARG A 214 -5.13 -1.27 15.52
N GLY A 215 -4.25 -0.46 14.91
CA GLY A 215 -3.29 -0.93 13.92
C GLY A 215 -2.30 -1.93 14.52
N LYS A 216 -1.80 -1.65 15.72
CA LYS A 216 -0.95 -2.54 16.51
C LYS A 216 -1.64 -3.87 16.79
N ASP A 217 -2.89 -3.83 17.29
CA ASP A 217 -3.68 -5.05 17.56
C ASP A 217 -3.81 -5.94 16.32
N LYS A 218 -4.04 -5.33 15.15
CA LYS A 218 -4.10 -6.07 13.88
C LYS A 218 -2.76 -6.70 13.49
N VAL A 219 -1.66 -6.01 13.71
CA VAL A 219 -0.30 -6.53 13.46
C VAL A 219 -0.04 -7.73 14.36
N GLU A 220 -0.33 -7.63 15.64
CA GLU A 220 -0.17 -8.71 16.62
C GLU A 220 -1.04 -9.93 16.24
N GLN A 221 -2.31 -9.71 15.92
CA GLN A 221 -3.20 -10.78 15.45
C GLN A 221 -2.69 -11.44 14.16
N ALA A 222 -2.18 -10.67 13.21
CA ALA A 222 -1.61 -11.21 11.97
C ALA A 222 -0.36 -12.07 12.25
N ILE A 223 0.50 -11.64 13.18
CA ILE A 223 1.68 -12.41 13.61
C ILE A 223 1.28 -13.73 14.27
N GLU A 224 0.26 -13.73 15.13
CA GLU A 224 -0.27 -14.94 15.76
C GLU A 224 -0.75 -15.94 14.71
N GLN A 225 -1.54 -15.49 13.73
CA GLN A 225 -2.00 -16.34 12.63
C GLN A 225 -0.83 -16.83 11.77
N TYR A 226 0.13 -15.97 11.45
CA TYR A 226 1.31 -16.35 10.69
C TYR A 226 2.11 -17.45 11.41
N ARG A 227 2.32 -17.32 12.70
CA ARG A 227 3.03 -18.33 13.51
C ARG A 227 2.26 -19.63 13.58
N LEU A 228 0.96 -19.56 13.82
CA LEU A 228 0.10 -20.75 13.88
C LEU A 228 0.15 -21.55 12.57
N PHE A 229 -0.05 -20.88 11.43
CA PHE A 229 -0.20 -21.55 10.14
C PHE A 229 1.12 -21.88 9.46
N TYR A 230 2.19 -21.11 9.69
CA TYR A 230 3.40 -21.17 8.88
C TYR A 230 4.68 -21.47 9.68
N LYS A 231 4.63 -21.40 11.00
CA LYS A 231 5.78 -21.69 11.87
C LYS A 231 5.54 -22.90 12.78
N ASN A 232 4.31 -23.15 13.19
CA ASN A 232 3.96 -24.29 14.04
C ASN A 232 3.86 -25.57 13.20
N LYS A 233 4.82 -26.47 13.36
CA LYS A 233 4.87 -27.74 12.62
C LYS A 233 3.84 -28.77 13.08
N ASP A 234 3.32 -28.60 14.28
CA ASP A 234 2.37 -29.54 14.89
C ASP A 234 0.89 -29.12 14.61
N PHE A 235 0.71 -27.98 13.93
CA PHE A 235 -0.61 -27.48 13.57
C PHE A 235 -1.09 -28.05 12.24
N ASP A 236 -2.28 -28.67 12.26
CA ASP A 236 -2.98 -29.11 11.05
C ASP A 236 -4.01 -28.07 10.60
N PRO A 237 -3.76 -27.34 9.49
CA PRO A 237 -4.70 -26.33 9.00
C PRO A 237 -6.10 -26.87 8.66
N ALA A 238 -6.24 -28.17 8.35
CA ALA A 238 -7.53 -28.78 8.04
C ALA A 238 -8.46 -28.85 9.27
N GLN A 239 -7.91 -28.75 10.47
CA GLN A 239 -8.66 -28.75 11.73
C GLN A 239 -8.96 -27.33 12.23
N TYR A 240 -8.55 -26.30 11.51
CA TYR A 240 -8.77 -24.91 11.91
C TYR A 240 -10.27 -24.56 11.92
N CYS A 241 -10.74 -24.06 13.02
CA CYS A 241 -12.12 -23.61 13.21
C CYS A 241 -12.15 -22.17 13.73
N VAL A 242 -12.90 -21.32 13.06
CA VAL A 242 -13.12 -19.94 13.51
C VAL A 242 -14.24 -19.94 14.56
N THR A 243 -13.93 -19.56 15.79
CA THR A 243 -14.92 -19.33 16.84
C THR A 243 -15.13 -17.84 17.07
N LYS A 244 -16.38 -17.37 16.98
CA LYS A 244 -16.77 -15.99 17.26
C LYS A 244 -18.09 -15.95 17.99
N THR A 245 -18.21 -14.99 18.92
CA THR A 245 -19.52 -14.61 19.48
C THR A 245 -20.16 -13.57 18.58
N LEU A 246 -21.42 -13.77 18.18
CA LEU A 246 -22.21 -12.84 17.35
C LEU A 246 -22.90 -11.80 18.21
#